data_0896ce69d17835abb051cc927562ff15
#
_entry.id   0896ce69d17835abb051cc927562ff15
#
_cell.length_a   1.000
_cell.length_b   1.000
_cell.length_c   1.000
_cell.angle_alpha   90.00
_cell.angle_beta   90.00
_cell.angle_gamma   90.00
#
_symmetry.space_group_name_H-M   'P 1'
#
loop_
_entity.id
_entity.type
_entity.pdbx_description
1 polymer ?
#
loop_
_entity_poly.entity_id
_entity_poly.type
_entity_poly.pdbx_seq_one_letter_code
_entity_poly.pdbx_strand_id
1 'polypeptide(L)'
;MQRKVLSEVVDYLHKAYPDASIGVGGSVAIGTYRPDSDVDILFQQEDCHKNFLVSFSHRGIKVSIFGFSRDGLRWSEQRFLMNHHNMPVAFILNVVVIYDNKKLIADLKGFIREAIERRKALKYVLIDELKARIETQLQIEPISCFDAKRKSCNIINMIIFIFYLKFHADRIVQKLEGCNPYDVIKQDDYILYEKLKGCLPYSFKSYRQLKELFENYINNVY
;
A
#
# COMPACT_ATOMS: atom_id res chain seq x y z
N MET A 1 -25.50 -12.23 -6.65
CA MET A 1 -25.82 -11.87 -5.25
C MET A 1 -25.18 -10.52 -4.90
N GLN A 2 -23.88 -10.34 -5.04
CA GLN A 2 -23.11 -9.12 -4.68
C GLN A 2 -23.69 -7.83 -5.28
N ARG A 3 -24.02 -7.81 -6.58
CA ARG A 3 -24.62 -6.63 -7.23
C ARG A 3 -25.96 -6.23 -6.62
N LYS A 4 -26.78 -7.21 -6.19
CA LYS A 4 -28.05 -6.93 -5.52
C LYS A 4 -27.81 -6.32 -4.14
N VAL A 5 -26.88 -6.90 -3.37
CA VAL A 5 -26.48 -6.37 -2.05
C VAL A 5 -25.92 -4.95 -2.21
N LEU A 6 -25.04 -4.72 -3.20
CA LEU A 6 -24.51 -3.40 -3.51
C LEU A 6 -25.62 -2.38 -3.76
N SER A 7 -26.56 -2.69 -4.66
CA SER A 7 -27.68 -1.79 -4.97
C SER A 7 -28.50 -1.46 -3.72
N GLU A 8 -28.91 -2.47 -2.95
CA GLU A 8 -29.72 -2.26 -1.74
C GLU A 8 -29.02 -1.38 -0.70
N VAL A 9 -27.71 -1.59 -0.49
CA VAL A 9 -26.92 -0.81 0.47
C VAL A 9 -26.69 0.61 -0.04
N VAL A 10 -26.34 0.78 -1.31
CA VAL A 10 -26.13 2.10 -1.92
C VAL A 10 -27.40 2.93 -1.91
N ASP A 11 -28.56 2.33 -2.25
CA ASP A 11 -29.85 3.02 -2.22
C ASP A 11 -30.20 3.47 -0.79
N TYR A 12 -29.94 2.63 0.21
CA TYR A 12 -30.12 3.00 1.61
C TYR A 12 -29.21 4.16 2.03
N LEU A 13 -27.90 4.07 1.70
CA LEU A 13 -26.93 5.12 2.03
C LEU A 13 -27.26 6.44 1.34
N HIS A 14 -27.63 6.41 0.06
CA HIS A 14 -27.97 7.63 -0.68
C HIS A 14 -29.25 8.28 -0.15
N LYS A 15 -30.25 7.47 0.24
CA LYS A 15 -31.47 7.99 0.86
C LYS A 15 -31.22 8.62 2.24
N ALA A 16 -30.35 8.00 3.04
CA ALA A 16 -30.00 8.48 4.38
C ALA A 16 -29.05 9.69 4.35
N TYR A 17 -28.19 9.76 3.33
CA TYR A 17 -27.14 10.77 3.17
C TYR A 17 -27.08 11.27 1.72
N PRO A 18 -28.06 12.08 1.27
CA PRO A 18 -28.19 12.49 -0.14
C PRO A 18 -27.01 13.29 -0.68
N ASP A 19 -26.25 13.94 0.21
CA ASP A 19 -25.06 14.74 -0.14
C ASP A 19 -23.75 13.96 -0.11
N ALA A 20 -23.78 12.68 0.31
CA ALA A 20 -22.59 11.87 0.33
C ALA A 20 -22.19 11.41 -1.07
N SER A 21 -20.87 11.30 -1.29
CA SER A 21 -20.31 10.65 -2.46
C SER A 21 -20.16 9.16 -2.18
N ILE A 22 -20.63 8.32 -3.08
CA ILE A 22 -20.65 6.87 -2.93
C ILE A 22 -20.06 6.21 -4.17
N GLY A 23 -19.16 5.26 -3.95
CA GLY A 23 -18.59 4.45 -5.00
C GLY A 23 -18.36 3.02 -4.55
N VAL A 24 -18.19 2.11 -5.50
CA VAL A 24 -17.87 0.71 -5.26
C VAL A 24 -16.41 0.44 -5.57
N GLY A 25 -15.72 -0.27 -4.68
CA GLY A 25 -14.33 -0.70 -4.82
C GLY A 25 -14.20 -2.23 -4.93
N GLY A 26 -12.97 -2.70 -4.75
CA GLY A 26 -12.66 -4.13 -4.67
C GLY A 26 -12.99 -4.92 -5.92
N SER A 27 -13.18 -6.22 -5.76
CA SER A 27 -13.44 -7.17 -6.85
C SER A 27 -14.77 -6.91 -7.56
N VAL A 28 -15.76 -6.36 -6.85
CA VAL A 28 -17.08 -6.03 -7.44
C VAL A 28 -16.96 -4.89 -8.44
N ALA A 29 -16.13 -3.88 -8.16
CA ALA A 29 -15.90 -2.75 -9.05
C ALA A 29 -15.27 -3.18 -10.39
N ILE A 30 -14.30 -4.09 -10.32
CA ILE A 30 -13.54 -4.56 -11.51
C ILE A 30 -14.15 -5.80 -12.17
N GLY A 31 -15.26 -6.33 -11.64
CA GLY A 31 -15.98 -7.46 -12.22
C GLY A 31 -15.33 -8.84 -12.02
N THR A 32 -14.34 -8.97 -11.12
CA THR A 32 -13.62 -10.23 -10.85
C THR A 32 -14.08 -10.96 -9.59
N TYR A 33 -15.22 -10.53 -9.03
CA TYR A 33 -15.74 -11.10 -7.80
C TYR A 33 -16.19 -12.55 -7.93
N ARG A 34 -16.03 -13.31 -6.86
CA ARG A 34 -16.47 -14.69 -6.67
C ARG A 34 -17.75 -14.72 -5.82
N PRO A 35 -18.42 -15.88 -5.70
CA PRO A 35 -19.60 -16.02 -4.84
C PRO A 35 -19.38 -15.65 -3.36
N ASP A 36 -18.16 -15.81 -2.87
CA ASP A 36 -17.70 -15.53 -1.51
C ASP A 36 -17.07 -14.13 -1.34
N SER A 37 -16.95 -13.35 -2.43
CA SER A 37 -16.39 -12.01 -2.37
C SER A 37 -17.27 -11.06 -1.57
N ASP A 38 -16.66 -10.20 -0.78
CA ASP A 38 -17.29 -9.08 -0.10
C ASP A 38 -17.65 -7.93 -1.06
N VAL A 39 -18.40 -6.96 -0.55
CA VAL A 39 -18.77 -5.72 -1.23
C VAL A 39 -18.10 -4.57 -0.51
N ASP A 40 -17.17 -3.89 -1.19
CA ASP A 40 -16.44 -2.76 -0.67
C ASP A 40 -17.02 -1.45 -1.20
N ILE A 41 -17.46 -0.56 -0.31
CA ILE A 41 -18.06 0.73 -0.62
C ILE A 41 -17.17 1.84 -0.10
N LEU A 42 -16.84 2.79 -0.96
CA LEU A 42 -16.30 4.08 -0.55
C LEU A 42 -17.48 5.03 -0.28
N PHE A 43 -17.55 5.55 0.94
CA PHE A 43 -18.56 6.49 1.38
C PHE A 43 -17.86 7.75 1.91
N GLN A 44 -18.10 8.89 1.28
CA GLN A 44 -17.40 10.13 1.58
C GLN A 44 -18.37 11.28 1.85
N GLN A 45 -18.15 11.98 2.96
CA GLN A 45 -18.85 13.21 3.35
C GLN A 45 -17.86 14.35 3.54
N GLU A 46 -18.31 15.60 3.41
CA GLU A 46 -17.47 16.81 3.59
C GLU A 46 -16.89 16.92 5.00
N ASP A 47 -17.65 16.51 6.00
CA ASP A 47 -17.32 16.55 7.42
C ASP A 47 -16.67 15.27 7.95
N CYS A 48 -16.11 14.47 7.06
CA CYS A 48 -15.38 13.27 7.46
C CYS A 48 -14.06 13.64 8.17
N HIS A 49 -14.07 13.72 9.49
CA HIS A 49 -12.92 14.14 10.30
C HIS A 49 -11.95 13.00 10.62
N LYS A 50 -12.36 11.73 10.48
CA LYS A 50 -11.54 10.54 10.77
C LYS A 50 -11.78 9.45 9.74
N ASN A 51 -10.71 8.72 9.42
CA ASN A 51 -10.88 7.49 8.64
C ASN A 51 -11.75 6.50 9.42
N PHE A 52 -12.65 5.83 8.74
CA PHE A 52 -13.47 4.79 9.35
C PHE A 52 -13.63 3.58 8.44
N LEU A 53 -13.91 2.46 9.05
CA LEU A 53 -14.32 1.21 8.42
C LEU A 53 -15.48 0.64 9.23
N VAL A 54 -16.62 0.46 8.54
CA VAL A 54 -17.78 -0.25 9.09
C VAL A 54 -17.97 -1.52 8.29
N SER A 55 -18.07 -2.67 8.96
CA SER A 55 -18.33 -3.95 8.31
C SER A 55 -19.52 -4.66 8.93
N PHE A 56 -20.38 -5.21 8.10
CA PHE A 56 -21.54 -5.98 8.51
C PHE A 56 -21.86 -7.05 7.45
N SER A 57 -22.77 -7.96 7.81
CA SER A 57 -23.29 -8.95 6.85
C SER A 57 -24.70 -8.54 6.38
N HIS A 58 -24.92 -8.52 5.06
CA HIS A 58 -26.21 -8.31 4.47
C HIS A 58 -26.51 -9.46 3.48
N ARG A 59 -27.61 -10.19 3.68
CA ARG A 59 -27.95 -11.38 2.89
C ARG A 59 -26.83 -12.44 2.81
N GLY A 60 -26.04 -12.58 3.88
CA GLY A 60 -24.90 -13.50 3.93
C GLY A 60 -23.64 -13.01 3.20
N ILE A 61 -23.66 -11.82 2.62
CA ILE A 61 -22.50 -11.18 2.01
C ILE A 61 -21.92 -10.15 2.98
N LYS A 62 -20.62 -10.18 3.19
CA LYS A 62 -19.92 -9.15 3.96
C LYS A 62 -19.89 -7.86 3.15
N VAL A 63 -20.28 -6.76 3.80
CA VAL A 63 -20.19 -5.41 3.26
C VAL A 63 -19.21 -4.62 4.11
N SER A 64 -18.28 -3.94 3.48
CA SER A 64 -17.30 -3.05 4.12
C SER A 64 -17.47 -1.64 3.56
N ILE A 65 -17.71 -0.66 4.45
CA ILE A 65 -17.88 0.75 4.09
C ILE A 65 -16.67 1.51 4.62
N PHE A 66 -15.92 2.13 3.72
CA PHE A 66 -14.72 2.90 4.00
C PHE A 66 -14.99 4.39 3.84
N GLY A 67 -14.52 5.19 4.78
CA GLY A 67 -14.45 6.64 4.65
C GLY A 67 -13.07 7.16 5.00
N PHE A 68 -12.62 8.20 4.31
CA PHE A 68 -11.29 8.78 4.47
C PHE A 68 -11.38 10.26 4.79
N SER A 69 -10.69 10.70 5.84
CA SER A 69 -10.51 12.12 6.15
C SER A 69 -9.27 12.67 5.45
N ARG A 70 -9.27 13.97 5.16
CA ARG A 70 -8.09 14.63 4.59
C ARG A 70 -6.86 14.50 5.49
N ASP A 71 -7.02 14.67 6.80
CA ASP A 71 -5.90 14.55 7.74
C ASP A 71 -5.39 13.12 7.85
N GLY A 72 -6.29 12.13 7.85
CA GLY A 72 -5.91 10.72 7.82
C GLY A 72 -5.16 10.35 6.54
N LEU A 73 -5.53 10.92 5.39
CA LEU A 73 -4.81 10.70 4.13
C LEU A 73 -3.45 11.41 4.11
N ARG A 74 -3.33 12.64 4.62
CA ARG A 74 -2.04 13.34 4.73
C ARG A 74 -1.06 12.59 5.63
N TRP A 75 -1.52 12.07 6.75
CA TRP A 75 -0.70 11.22 7.61
C TRP A 75 -0.29 9.92 6.90
N SER A 76 -1.21 9.31 6.16
CA SER A 76 -0.93 8.13 5.35
C SER A 76 0.04 8.42 4.21
N GLU A 77 0.00 9.61 3.62
CA GLU A 77 0.92 10.05 2.57
C GLU A 77 2.37 10.10 3.07
N GLN A 78 2.62 10.67 4.25
CA GLN A 78 3.97 10.69 4.83
C GLN A 78 4.56 9.28 4.95
N ARG A 79 3.73 8.32 5.35
CA ARG A 79 4.13 6.90 5.41
C ARG A 79 4.24 6.27 4.04
N PHE A 80 3.40 6.64 3.08
CA PHE A 80 3.43 6.16 1.71
C PHE A 80 4.72 6.56 0.98
N LEU A 81 5.26 7.74 1.24
CA LEU A 81 6.55 8.16 0.68
C LEU A 81 7.70 7.24 1.12
N MET A 82 7.63 6.68 2.33
CA MET A 82 8.67 5.85 2.92
C MET A 82 8.33 4.35 2.97
N ASN A 83 7.15 3.93 2.50
CA ASN A 83 6.72 2.54 2.50
C ASN A 83 5.59 2.34 1.48
N HIS A 84 5.63 1.25 0.72
CA HIS A 84 4.66 0.97 -0.34
C HIS A 84 3.28 0.47 0.14
N HIS A 85 3.12 0.12 1.42
CA HIS A 85 1.89 -0.53 1.93
C HIS A 85 0.92 0.37 2.72
N ASN A 86 1.24 1.65 2.93
CA ASN A 86 0.54 2.43 3.95
C ASN A 86 -0.57 3.37 3.46
N MET A 87 -0.90 3.36 2.19
CA MET A 87 -1.93 4.23 1.63
C MET A 87 -2.91 3.40 0.80
N PRO A 88 -4.22 3.63 0.92
CA PRO A 88 -5.23 2.86 0.16
C PRO A 88 -5.31 3.30 -1.31
N VAL A 89 -4.13 3.40 -1.97
CA VAL A 89 -3.96 3.90 -3.34
C VAL A 89 -4.81 3.10 -4.31
N ALA A 90 -4.67 1.79 -4.22
CA ALA A 90 -5.34 0.87 -5.09
C ALA A 90 -6.85 0.95 -4.99
N PHE A 91 -7.34 0.90 -3.76
CA PHE A 91 -8.76 0.95 -3.49
C PHE A 91 -9.38 2.25 -4.04
N ILE A 92 -8.82 3.41 -3.66
CA ILE A 92 -9.41 4.71 -4.03
C ILE A 92 -9.36 4.94 -5.54
N LEU A 93 -8.25 4.64 -6.22
CA LEU A 93 -8.12 4.89 -7.65
C LEU A 93 -9.06 4.04 -8.51
N ASN A 94 -9.38 2.81 -8.07
CA ASN A 94 -10.25 1.90 -8.82
C ASN A 94 -11.72 1.96 -8.42
N VAL A 95 -12.07 2.78 -7.45
CA VAL A 95 -13.48 2.99 -7.13
C VAL A 95 -14.24 3.40 -8.38
N VAL A 96 -15.30 2.66 -8.69
CA VAL A 96 -16.32 3.05 -9.67
C VAL A 96 -17.32 3.94 -8.94
N VAL A 97 -17.43 5.17 -9.40
CA VAL A 97 -18.30 6.19 -8.81
C VAL A 97 -19.75 5.86 -9.12
N ILE A 98 -20.62 5.94 -8.11
CA ILE A 98 -22.08 5.81 -8.27
C ILE A 98 -22.74 7.18 -8.06
N TYR A 99 -22.42 7.86 -6.97
CA TYR A 99 -22.86 9.23 -6.67
C TYR A 99 -21.65 10.09 -6.27
N ASP A 100 -21.46 11.24 -6.88
CA ASP A 100 -20.34 12.16 -6.54
C ASP A 100 -20.69 13.62 -6.89
N ASN A 101 -21.88 14.08 -6.50
CA ASN A 101 -22.38 15.43 -6.81
C ASN A 101 -21.44 16.53 -6.30
N LYS A 102 -20.82 16.30 -5.15
CA LYS A 102 -19.86 17.25 -4.53
C LYS A 102 -18.40 16.97 -4.91
N LYS A 103 -18.13 16.05 -5.83
CA LYS A 103 -16.79 15.67 -6.33
C LYS A 103 -15.82 15.18 -5.26
N LEU A 104 -16.32 14.69 -4.11
CA LEU A 104 -15.47 14.27 -3.00
C LEU A 104 -14.60 13.04 -3.35
N ILE A 105 -15.14 12.09 -4.13
CA ILE A 105 -14.36 10.94 -4.63
C ILE A 105 -13.37 11.39 -5.69
N ALA A 106 -13.74 12.33 -6.56
CA ALA A 106 -12.83 12.89 -7.55
C ALA A 106 -11.64 13.60 -6.88
N ASP A 107 -11.89 14.36 -5.82
CA ASP A 107 -10.84 15.04 -5.02
C ASP A 107 -9.93 14.04 -4.33
N LEU A 108 -10.49 12.96 -3.74
CA LEU A 108 -9.67 11.89 -3.17
C LEU A 108 -8.75 11.23 -4.21
N LYS A 109 -9.27 10.96 -5.40
CA LYS A 109 -8.46 10.41 -6.51
C LYS A 109 -7.39 11.39 -6.94
N GLY A 110 -7.69 12.70 -6.98
CA GLY A 110 -6.72 13.77 -7.25
C GLY A 110 -5.59 13.73 -6.24
N PHE A 111 -5.91 13.77 -4.94
CA PHE A 111 -4.93 13.69 -3.86
C PHE A 111 -4.00 12.46 -3.97
N ILE A 112 -4.56 11.29 -4.28
CA ILE A 112 -3.77 10.06 -4.45
C ILE A 112 -2.81 10.17 -5.65
N ARG A 113 -3.27 10.73 -6.78
CA ARG A 113 -2.41 10.92 -7.96
C ARG A 113 -1.27 11.89 -7.66
N GLU A 114 -1.56 12.99 -6.97
CA GLU A 114 -0.53 13.94 -6.55
C GLU A 114 0.51 13.30 -5.61
N ALA A 115 0.07 12.47 -4.67
CA ALA A 115 0.99 11.75 -3.79
C ALA A 115 1.91 10.79 -4.57
N ILE A 116 1.40 10.11 -5.60
CA ILE A 116 2.19 9.25 -6.49
C ILE A 116 3.22 10.09 -7.26
N GLU A 117 2.82 11.21 -7.86
CA GLU A 117 3.74 12.08 -8.60
C GLU A 117 4.80 12.69 -7.67
N ARG A 118 4.44 13.07 -6.45
CA ARG A 118 5.39 13.54 -5.44
C ARG A 118 6.41 12.48 -5.07
N ARG A 119 5.98 11.23 -4.90
CA ARG A 119 6.89 10.10 -4.65
C ARG A 119 7.86 9.89 -5.82
N LYS A 120 7.39 9.97 -7.06
CA LYS A 120 8.25 9.89 -8.25
C LYS A 120 9.29 11.02 -8.27
N ALA A 121 8.87 12.24 -8.03
CA ALA A 121 9.74 13.42 -8.02
C ALA A 121 10.82 13.31 -6.91
N LEU A 122 10.48 12.75 -5.77
CA LEU A 122 11.38 12.60 -4.62
C LEU A 122 12.15 11.29 -4.58
N LYS A 123 12.02 10.42 -5.58
CA LYS A 123 12.54 9.04 -5.50
C LYS A 123 13.99 8.91 -5.09
N TYR A 124 14.88 9.77 -5.57
CA TYR A 124 16.31 9.71 -5.22
C TYR A 124 16.56 10.15 -3.79
N VAL A 125 15.90 11.23 -3.34
CA VAL A 125 15.97 11.68 -1.95
C VAL A 125 15.45 10.60 -0.99
N LEU A 126 14.37 9.92 -1.35
CA LEU A 126 13.82 8.80 -0.56
C LEU A 126 14.76 7.59 -0.54
N ILE A 127 15.43 7.29 -1.64
CA ILE A 127 16.45 6.23 -1.71
C ILE A 127 17.61 6.56 -0.77
N ASP A 128 18.15 7.78 -0.82
CA ASP A 128 19.25 8.21 0.02
C ASP A 128 18.88 8.17 1.51
N GLU A 129 17.66 8.61 1.86
CA GLU A 129 17.16 8.51 3.23
C GLU A 129 17.00 7.07 3.71
N LEU A 130 16.50 6.17 2.85
CA LEU A 130 16.39 4.75 3.18
C LEU A 130 17.76 4.10 3.37
N LYS A 131 18.74 4.45 2.53
CA LYS A 131 20.11 4.00 2.69
C LYS A 131 20.70 4.45 4.04
N ALA A 132 20.55 5.72 4.41
CA ALA A 132 20.99 6.23 5.70
C ALA A 132 20.34 5.52 6.89
N ARG A 133 19.05 5.17 6.78
CA ARG A 133 18.34 4.38 7.81
C ARG A 133 18.87 2.95 7.91
N ILE A 134 19.15 2.31 6.78
CA ILE A 134 19.77 0.97 6.76
C ILE A 134 21.14 1.03 7.42
N GLU A 135 21.97 1.98 7.04
CA GLU A 135 23.30 2.19 7.61
C GLU A 135 23.25 2.35 9.13
N THR A 136 22.35 3.21 9.63
CA THR A 136 22.13 3.39 11.08
C THR A 136 21.74 2.08 11.77
N GLN A 137 20.89 1.26 11.15
CA GLN A 137 20.54 -0.04 11.73
C GLN A 137 21.70 -1.04 11.71
N LEU A 138 22.57 -0.96 10.71
CA LEU A 138 23.74 -1.85 10.58
C LEU A 138 24.90 -1.48 11.49
N GLN A 139 24.95 -0.25 12.02
CA GLN A 139 25.96 0.20 13.00
C GLN A 139 25.77 -0.44 14.38
N ILE A 140 24.57 -0.91 14.70
CA ILE A 140 24.21 -1.47 16.01
C ILE A 140 24.06 -2.98 15.87
N GLU A 141 25.02 -3.74 16.41
CA GLU A 141 24.94 -5.21 16.42
C GLU A 141 23.69 -5.72 17.16
N PRO A 142 23.06 -6.78 16.65
CA PRO A 142 21.91 -7.37 17.33
C PRO A 142 22.30 -7.99 18.68
N ILE A 143 21.51 -7.73 19.70
CA ILE A 143 21.73 -8.23 21.05
C ILE A 143 21.14 -9.63 21.32
N SER A 144 20.29 -10.11 20.42
CA SER A 144 19.65 -11.42 20.52
C SER A 144 19.24 -11.94 19.13
N CYS A 145 18.94 -13.25 19.04
CA CYS A 145 18.42 -13.85 17.81
C CYS A 145 17.10 -13.22 17.35
N PHE A 146 16.24 -12.82 18.28
CA PHE A 146 14.98 -12.12 17.99
C PHE A 146 15.26 -10.72 17.40
N ASP A 147 16.19 -9.98 18.00
CA ASP A 147 16.58 -8.67 17.50
C ASP A 147 17.24 -8.75 16.12
N ALA A 148 18.09 -9.75 15.88
CA ALA A 148 18.68 -10.03 14.57
C ALA A 148 17.60 -10.30 13.51
N LYS A 149 16.60 -11.12 13.81
CA LYS A 149 15.46 -11.38 12.92
C LYS A 149 14.67 -10.12 12.60
N ARG A 150 14.33 -9.33 13.62
CA ARG A 150 13.59 -8.08 13.48
C ARG A 150 14.35 -7.06 12.61
N LYS A 151 15.63 -6.85 12.89
CA LYS A 151 16.48 -5.94 12.10
C LYS A 151 16.63 -6.42 10.67
N SER A 152 16.89 -7.71 10.44
CA SER A 152 16.98 -8.28 9.09
C SER A 152 15.69 -8.08 8.29
N CYS A 153 14.53 -8.33 8.90
CA CYS A 153 13.24 -8.09 8.25
C CYS A 153 13.05 -6.62 7.86
N ASN A 154 13.37 -5.69 8.75
CA ASN A 154 13.26 -4.26 8.48
C ASN A 154 14.18 -3.82 7.35
N ILE A 155 15.45 -4.26 7.38
CA ILE A 155 16.44 -3.93 6.35
C ILE A 155 16.00 -4.47 4.98
N ILE A 156 15.57 -5.73 4.91
CA ILE A 156 15.07 -6.32 3.66
C ILE A 156 13.88 -5.54 3.11
N ASN A 157 12.93 -5.16 3.95
CA ASN A 157 11.78 -4.36 3.51
C ASN A 157 12.22 -3.00 2.93
N MET A 158 13.23 -2.34 3.54
CA MET A 158 13.78 -1.09 3.01
C MET A 158 14.52 -1.31 1.68
N ILE A 159 15.29 -2.40 1.54
CA ILE A 159 15.97 -2.75 0.28
C ILE A 159 14.96 -3.02 -0.83
N ILE A 160 13.91 -3.80 -0.56
CA ILE A 160 12.82 -4.03 -1.51
C ILE A 160 12.18 -2.71 -1.92
N PHE A 161 11.97 -1.79 -0.98
CA PHE A 161 11.38 -0.51 -1.29
C PHE A 161 12.32 0.40 -2.11
N ILE A 162 13.62 0.39 -1.86
CA ILE A 162 14.62 1.06 -2.70
C ILE A 162 14.56 0.52 -4.13
N PHE A 163 14.49 -0.80 -4.31
CA PHE A 163 14.31 -1.42 -5.62
C PHE A 163 13.06 -0.89 -6.33
N TYR A 164 11.92 -0.83 -5.62
CA TYR A 164 10.68 -0.31 -6.21
C TYR A 164 10.74 1.18 -6.54
N LEU A 165 11.35 2.00 -5.69
CA LEU A 165 11.55 3.42 -5.99
C LEU A 165 12.39 3.61 -7.24
N LYS A 166 13.41 2.80 -7.44
CA LYS A 166 14.29 2.90 -8.59
C LYS A 166 13.62 2.46 -9.89
N PHE A 167 13.02 1.30 -9.93
CA PHE A 167 12.52 0.66 -11.15
C PHE A 167 11.03 0.81 -11.39
N HIS A 168 10.23 1.07 -10.35
CA HIS A 168 8.78 1.01 -10.38
C HIS A 168 8.10 2.19 -9.66
N ALA A 169 8.77 3.33 -9.52
CA ALA A 169 8.22 4.50 -8.83
C ALA A 169 6.90 5.02 -9.42
N ASP A 170 6.65 4.73 -10.68
CA ASP A 170 5.45 5.08 -11.45
C ASP A 170 4.35 4.03 -11.39
N ARG A 171 4.63 2.82 -10.93
CA ARG A 171 3.61 1.78 -10.82
C ARG A 171 2.71 2.06 -9.62
N ILE A 172 1.43 2.04 -9.86
CA ILE A 172 0.43 2.05 -8.79
C ILE A 172 0.61 0.75 -8.00
N VAL A 173 0.73 0.89 -6.70
CA VAL A 173 0.94 -0.21 -5.72
C VAL A 173 0.04 -1.43 -5.95
N GLN A 174 -1.11 -1.25 -6.59
CA GLN A 174 -2.06 -2.29 -6.93
C GLN A 174 -1.52 -3.49 -7.71
N LYS A 175 -0.63 -3.22 -8.67
CA LYS A 175 -0.01 -4.33 -9.42
C LYS A 175 0.99 -5.10 -8.56
N LEU A 176 1.38 -4.55 -7.42
CA LEU A 176 2.31 -5.15 -6.47
C LEU A 176 1.60 -5.83 -5.29
N GLU A 177 0.38 -5.41 -4.93
CA GLU A 177 -0.40 -6.00 -3.83
C GLU A 177 -0.79 -7.48 -4.08
N GLY A 178 -0.87 -7.90 -5.34
CA GLY A 178 -1.13 -9.29 -5.71
C GLY A 178 0.11 -10.10 -6.11
N CYS A 179 1.29 -9.49 -6.11
CA CYS A 179 2.54 -10.12 -6.54
C CYS A 179 3.48 -10.32 -5.35
N ASN A 180 4.11 -11.49 -5.30
CA ASN A 180 5.25 -11.68 -4.42
C ASN A 180 6.38 -10.73 -4.86
N PRO A 181 6.86 -9.81 -4.00
CA PRO A 181 7.91 -8.86 -4.38
C PRO A 181 9.18 -9.53 -4.88
N TYR A 182 9.48 -10.72 -4.39
CA TYR A 182 10.64 -11.49 -4.84
C TYR A 182 10.54 -11.95 -6.31
N ASP A 183 9.34 -12.19 -6.83
CA ASP A 183 9.16 -12.57 -8.24
C ASP A 183 9.43 -11.40 -9.17
N VAL A 184 9.06 -10.18 -8.77
CA VAL A 184 9.35 -8.95 -9.51
C VAL A 184 10.85 -8.67 -9.50
N ILE A 185 11.50 -8.74 -8.32
CA ILE A 185 12.94 -8.54 -8.19
C ILE A 185 13.69 -9.59 -9.03
N LYS A 186 13.25 -10.84 -9.02
CA LYS A 186 13.85 -11.92 -9.83
C LYS A 186 13.85 -11.62 -11.33
N GLN A 187 12.82 -10.96 -11.83
CA GLN A 187 12.70 -10.59 -13.24
C GLN A 187 13.60 -9.41 -13.62
N ASP A 188 13.68 -8.41 -12.75
CA ASP A 188 14.30 -7.12 -13.06
C ASP A 188 15.74 -6.99 -12.51
N ASP A 189 16.05 -7.69 -11.41
CA ASP A 189 17.37 -7.75 -10.78
C ASP A 189 17.65 -9.14 -10.15
N TYR A 190 18.04 -10.09 -10.99
CA TYR A 190 18.32 -11.46 -10.54
C TYR A 190 19.45 -11.55 -9.50
N ILE A 191 20.43 -10.65 -9.56
CA ILE A 191 21.55 -10.62 -8.59
C ILE A 191 21.02 -10.25 -7.21
N LEU A 192 20.20 -9.20 -7.12
CA LEU A 192 19.54 -8.81 -5.86
C LEU A 192 18.66 -9.94 -5.33
N TYR A 193 17.87 -10.59 -6.21
CA TYR A 193 17.04 -11.72 -5.81
C TYR A 193 17.82 -12.85 -5.13
N GLU A 194 18.91 -13.33 -5.75
CA GLU A 194 19.72 -14.42 -5.17
C GLU A 194 20.38 -14.01 -3.84
N LYS A 195 20.83 -12.76 -3.73
CA LYS A 195 21.38 -12.23 -2.48
C LYS A 195 20.33 -12.16 -1.36
N LEU A 196 19.12 -11.66 -1.64
CA LEU A 196 18.03 -11.61 -0.66
C LEU A 196 17.55 -13.00 -0.26
N LYS A 197 17.44 -13.92 -1.20
CA LYS A 197 17.08 -15.32 -0.95
C LYS A 197 18.10 -16.00 -0.03
N GLY A 198 19.38 -15.70 -0.20
CA GLY A 198 20.47 -16.21 0.66
C GLY A 198 20.37 -15.71 2.11
N CYS A 199 19.64 -14.64 2.36
CA CYS A 199 19.40 -14.12 3.70
C CYS A 199 18.25 -14.83 4.47
N LEU A 200 17.56 -15.76 3.85
CA LEU A 200 16.48 -16.52 4.49
C LEU A 200 17.00 -17.88 5.01
N PRO A 201 16.48 -18.39 6.15
CA PRO A 201 15.63 -17.70 7.15
C PRO A 201 16.44 -16.69 7.97
N TYR A 202 15.77 -15.65 8.48
CA TYR A 202 16.42 -14.57 9.24
C TYR A 202 17.13 -15.05 10.50
N SER A 203 18.40 -14.66 10.65
CA SER A 203 19.30 -15.08 11.73
C SER A 203 20.45 -14.07 11.90
N PHE A 204 21.36 -14.28 12.84
CA PHE A 204 22.62 -13.52 12.90
C PHE A 204 23.46 -13.62 11.61
N LYS A 205 23.46 -14.81 10.99
CA LYS A 205 24.15 -15.01 9.69
C LYS A 205 23.51 -14.12 8.63
N SER A 206 22.17 -14.09 8.55
CA SER A 206 21.46 -13.26 7.61
C SER A 206 21.74 -11.75 7.82
N TYR A 207 21.83 -11.32 9.08
CA TYR A 207 22.16 -9.94 9.39
C TYR A 207 23.55 -9.53 8.84
N ARG A 208 24.55 -10.39 8.99
CA ARG A 208 25.90 -10.16 8.41
C ARG A 208 25.87 -10.15 6.88
N GLN A 209 25.16 -11.09 6.27
CA GLN A 209 24.98 -11.13 4.81
C GLN A 209 24.27 -9.87 4.28
N LEU A 210 23.32 -9.32 5.03
CA LEU A 210 22.65 -8.05 4.66
C LEU A 210 23.60 -6.85 4.77
N LYS A 211 24.51 -6.85 5.72
CA LYS A 211 25.57 -5.84 5.81
C LYS A 211 26.47 -5.87 4.56
N GLU A 212 26.95 -7.04 4.19
CA GLU A 212 27.75 -7.23 2.96
C GLU A 212 26.95 -6.87 1.69
N LEU A 213 25.68 -7.25 1.62
CA LEU A 213 24.78 -6.89 0.51
C LEU A 213 24.64 -5.36 0.39
N PHE A 214 24.43 -4.68 1.51
CA PHE A 214 24.26 -3.24 1.52
C PHE A 214 25.54 -2.52 1.09
N GLU A 215 26.68 -2.84 1.70
CA GLU A 215 27.97 -2.22 1.43
C GLU A 215 28.45 -2.46 -0.01
N ASN A 216 28.33 -3.69 -0.50
CA ASN A 216 28.93 -4.10 -1.78
C ASN A 216 27.99 -4.03 -2.99
N TYR A 217 26.68 -3.90 -2.77
CA TYR A 217 25.73 -3.90 -3.88
C TYR A 217 24.74 -2.74 -3.83
N ILE A 218 23.99 -2.57 -2.74
CA ILE A 218 22.94 -1.55 -2.69
C ILE A 218 23.52 -0.13 -2.81
N ASN A 219 24.61 0.17 -2.11
CA ASN A 219 25.25 1.49 -2.20
C ASN A 219 25.85 1.80 -3.57
N ASN A 220 26.28 0.78 -4.31
CA ASN A 220 26.95 0.95 -5.59
C ASN A 220 26.01 0.89 -6.79
N VAL A 221 24.89 0.17 -6.70
CA VAL A 221 23.96 -0.08 -7.81
C VAL A 221 22.74 0.82 -7.76
N TYR A 222 22.28 1.15 -6.58
CA TYR A 222 21.06 1.92 -6.33
C TYR A 222 21.36 3.33 -5.85
#